data_8627f9db7b9cbe565f9992bbf20a9616
#
_entry.id   8627f9db7b9cbe565f9992bbf20a9616
#
_cell.length_a   1.000
_cell.length_b   1.000
_cell.length_c   1.000
_cell.angle_alpha   90.00
_cell.angle_beta   90.00
_cell.angle_gamma   90.00
#
_symmetry.space_group_name_H-M   'P 1'
#
loop_
_entity.id
_entity.type
_entity.pdbx_description
1 polymer ?
#
loop_
_entity_poly.entity_id
_entity_poly.type
_entity_poly.pdbx_seq_one_letter_code
_entity_poly.pdbx_strand_id
1 'polypeptide(L)'
;FGERPNLSILISLPIVMFGLFLISGIWDDEPYGSYPVRGVIAGVFTAIFYSAFLIIYRFANRELAPATNLQFDSTVGCAFGLLILSFLPLKSIHVEPIDFQPTLPVHGWLLLLAILSQVIGWLAIAYSLPRLPAAYTSFAILLQPTLTIVWGIVLLSEAPSIQQAIGMFLILGSIIGVTVYGSVDSSTESENTKVL
;
A
#
# COMPACT_ATOMS: atom_id res chain seq x y z
N PHE A 1 20.07 0.19 6.94
CA PHE A 1 19.24 1.34 7.21
C PHE A 1 19.50 1.97 8.60
N GLY A 2 19.79 1.24 9.67
CA GLY A 2 20.14 1.77 11.01
C GLY A 2 18.98 2.41 11.78
N GLU A 3 17.78 2.48 11.21
CA GLU A 3 16.57 2.96 11.90
C GLU A 3 16.12 1.93 12.93
N ARG A 4 16.00 2.33 14.20
CA ARG A 4 15.44 1.46 15.24
C ARG A 4 13.94 1.73 15.34
N PRO A 5 13.09 0.71 15.24
CA PRO A 5 11.66 0.91 15.44
C PRO A 5 11.39 1.33 16.88
N ASN A 6 10.60 2.40 17.05
CA ASN A 6 10.13 2.83 18.36
C ASN A 6 9.14 1.80 18.93
N LEU A 7 9.01 1.76 20.25
CA LEU A 7 8.08 0.88 20.97
C LEU A 7 6.64 1.03 20.46
N SER A 8 6.22 2.25 20.14
CA SER A 8 4.90 2.54 19.57
C SER A 8 4.65 1.78 18.25
N ILE A 9 5.67 1.70 17.38
CA ILE A 9 5.62 0.95 16.12
C ILE A 9 5.49 -0.56 16.40
N LEU A 10 6.28 -1.05 17.37
CA LEU A 10 6.30 -2.48 17.70
C LEU A 10 4.96 -2.97 18.28
N ILE A 11 4.31 -2.13 19.09
CA ILE A 11 2.97 -2.42 19.66
C ILE A 11 1.89 -2.29 18.60
N SER A 12 1.99 -1.29 17.72
CA SER A 12 1.00 -1.05 16.66
C SER A 12 0.99 -2.13 15.58
N LEU A 13 2.12 -2.79 15.33
CA LEU A 13 2.26 -3.77 14.26
C LEU A 13 1.29 -4.96 14.40
N PRO A 14 1.18 -5.66 15.54
CA PRO A 14 0.20 -6.74 15.69
C PRO A 14 -1.25 -6.24 15.62
N ILE A 15 -1.54 -5.02 16.08
CA ILE A 15 -2.89 -4.43 16.02
C ILE A 15 -3.27 -4.18 14.57
N VAL A 16 -2.36 -3.61 13.78
CA VAL A 16 -2.55 -3.40 12.34
C VAL A 16 -2.72 -4.72 11.59
N MET A 17 -1.89 -5.71 11.88
CA MET A 17 -2.01 -7.05 11.26
C MET A 17 -3.37 -7.68 11.55
N PHE A 18 -3.86 -7.56 12.78
CA PHE A 18 -5.19 -8.03 13.14
C PHE A 18 -6.29 -7.21 12.44
N GLY A 19 -6.13 -5.89 12.37
CA GLY A 19 -7.05 -5.02 11.63
C GLY A 19 -7.14 -5.37 10.14
N LEU A 20 -5.99 -5.61 9.48
CA LEU A 20 -5.94 -6.06 8.08
C LEU A 20 -6.61 -7.43 7.90
N PHE A 21 -6.43 -8.33 8.86
CA PHE A 21 -7.07 -9.63 8.83
C PHE A 21 -8.61 -9.50 8.92
N LEU A 22 -9.13 -8.61 9.78
CA LEU A 22 -10.56 -8.34 9.85
C LEU A 22 -11.10 -7.69 8.56
N ILE A 23 -10.34 -6.77 7.95
CA ILE A 23 -10.72 -6.13 6.69
C ILE A 23 -10.78 -7.16 5.54
N SER A 24 -9.99 -8.22 5.59
CA SER A 24 -9.96 -9.23 4.53
C SER A 24 -11.30 -9.97 4.34
N GLY A 25 -12.22 -9.88 5.30
CA GLY A 25 -13.55 -10.49 5.22
C GLY A 25 -13.55 -12.02 5.22
N ILE A 26 -12.44 -12.69 5.60
CA ILE A 26 -12.39 -14.16 5.62
C ILE A 26 -13.41 -14.76 6.59
N TRP A 27 -13.70 -14.05 7.68
CA TRP A 27 -14.64 -14.51 8.71
C TRP A 27 -16.05 -13.97 8.52
N ASP A 28 -16.32 -13.26 7.45
CA ASP A 28 -17.67 -12.81 7.16
C ASP A 28 -18.53 -13.99 6.68
N ASP A 29 -19.81 -13.99 7.06
CA ASP A 29 -20.76 -15.01 6.65
C ASP A 29 -20.96 -15.03 5.13
N GLU A 30 -20.81 -13.88 4.50
CA GLU A 30 -20.80 -13.71 3.04
C GLU A 30 -19.47 -13.10 2.58
N PRO A 31 -18.40 -13.92 2.46
CA PRO A 31 -17.09 -13.41 2.09
C PRO A 31 -17.09 -12.88 0.66
N TYR A 32 -16.38 -11.77 0.45
CA TYR A 32 -16.20 -11.18 -0.88
C TYR A 32 -15.54 -12.17 -1.85
N GLY A 33 -16.23 -12.47 -2.94
CA GLY A 33 -15.73 -13.29 -4.03
C GLY A 33 -15.85 -14.81 -3.83
N SER A 34 -15.66 -15.54 -4.91
CA SER A 34 -15.85 -17.01 -4.94
C SER A 34 -14.77 -17.81 -4.20
N TYR A 35 -13.60 -17.21 -3.96
CA TYR A 35 -12.43 -17.88 -3.36
C TYR A 35 -11.65 -16.98 -2.41
N PRO A 36 -12.20 -16.56 -1.26
CA PRO A 36 -11.57 -15.58 -0.37
C PRO A 36 -10.20 -16.03 0.16
N VAL A 37 -10.03 -17.29 0.50
CA VAL A 37 -8.75 -17.84 0.98
C VAL A 37 -7.66 -17.74 -0.08
N ARG A 38 -7.97 -18.02 -1.35
CA ARG A 38 -7.00 -17.86 -2.45
C ARG A 38 -6.61 -16.39 -2.63
N GLY A 39 -7.57 -15.47 -2.49
CA GLY A 39 -7.32 -14.04 -2.52
C GLY A 39 -6.35 -13.59 -1.42
N VAL A 40 -6.53 -14.08 -0.21
CA VAL A 40 -5.63 -13.75 0.91
C VAL A 40 -4.23 -14.33 0.71
N ILE A 41 -4.11 -15.57 0.25
CA ILE A 41 -2.79 -16.16 -0.07
C ILE A 41 -2.09 -15.33 -1.15
N ALA A 42 -2.79 -14.98 -2.23
CA ALA A 42 -2.24 -14.11 -3.28
C ALA A 42 -1.86 -12.73 -2.72
N GLY A 43 -2.66 -12.16 -1.81
CA GLY A 43 -2.39 -10.92 -1.11
C GLY A 43 -1.11 -10.97 -0.27
N VAL A 44 -0.86 -12.07 0.43
CA VAL A 44 0.39 -12.27 1.20
C VAL A 44 1.61 -12.29 0.28
N PHE A 45 1.56 -13.02 -0.84
CA PHE A 45 2.63 -12.99 -1.83
C PHE A 45 2.84 -11.59 -2.39
N THR A 46 1.75 -10.90 -2.74
CA THR A 46 1.82 -9.51 -3.21
C THR A 46 2.48 -8.60 -2.18
N ALA A 47 2.13 -8.74 -0.90
CA ALA A 47 2.72 -7.95 0.18
C ALA A 47 4.24 -8.18 0.32
N ILE A 48 4.71 -9.42 0.17
CA ILE A 48 6.15 -9.74 0.20
C ILE A 48 6.87 -9.05 -0.97
N PHE A 49 6.36 -9.22 -2.20
CA PHE A 49 6.97 -8.61 -3.38
C PHE A 49 6.91 -7.08 -3.35
N TYR A 50 5.79 -6.52 -2.88
CA TYR A 50 5.63 -5.09 -2.73
C TYR A 50 6.58 -4.50 -1.68
N SER A 51 6.78 -5.19 -0.56
CA SER A 51 7.75 -4.79 0.46
C SER A 51 9.18 -4.81 -0.09
N ALA A 52 9.55 -5.84 -0.82
CA ALA A 52 10.84 -5.93 -1.49
C ALA A 52 11.02 -4.78 -2.51
N PHE A 53 9.99 -4.53 -3.31
CA PHE A 53 9.97 -3.41 -4.25
C PHE A 53 10.20 -2.06 -3.54
N LEU A 54 9.48 -1.77 -2.46
CA LEU A 54 9.64 -0.51 -1.72
C LEU A 54 11.03 -0.35 -1.12
N ILE A 55 11.64 -1.43 -0.63
CA ILE A 55 13.01 -1.42 -0.10
C ILE A 55 14.00 -1.10 -1.22
N ILE A 56 13.90 -1.76 -2.38
CA ILE A 56 14.75 -1.54 -3.54
C ILE A 56 14.55 -0.11 -4.07
N TYR A 57 13.30 0.33 -4.18
CA TYR A 57 12.92 1.65 -4.65
C TYR A 57 13.50 2.75 -3.74
N ARG A 58 13.41 2.58 -2.41
CA ARG A 58 14.02 3.48 -1.44
C ARG A 58 15.55 3.47 -1.55
N PHE A 59 16.16 2.30 -1.74
CA PHE A 59 17.60 2.18 -1.92
C PHE A 59 18.08 2.90 -3.19
N ALA A 60 17.39 2.71 -4.30
CA ALA A 60 17.69 3.37 -5.57
C ALA A 60 17.53 4.90 -5.51
N ASN A 61 16.67 5.40 -4.60
CA ASN A 61 16.39 6.84 -4.44
C ASN A 61 17.26 7.52 -3.36
N ARG A 62 18.31 6.85 -2.83
CA ARG A 62 19.16 7.40 -1.76
C ARG A 62 19.92 8.65 -2.16
N GLU A 63 20.33 8.75 -3.41
CA GLU A 63 21.08 9.90 -3.93
C GLU A 63 20.19 11.08 -4.33
N LEU A 64 18.90 11.05 -3.96
CA LEU A 64 17.90 12.06 -4.29
C LEU A 64 17.83 12.31 -5.81
N ALA A 65 17.97 11.26 -6.61
CA ALA A 65 17.71 11.31 -8.03
C ALA A 65 16.30 11.90 -8.28
N PRO A 66 16.07 12.58 -9.42
CA PRO A 66 14.76 13.10 -9.73
C PRO A 66 13.70 11.99 -9.65
N ALA A 67 12.67 12.21 -8.83
CA ALA A 67 11.60 11.22 -8.61
C ALA A 67 10.96 10.75 -9.93
N THR A 68 10.95 11.63 -10.93
CA THR A 68 10.46 11.33 -12.28
C THR A 68 11.25 10.24 -12.99
N ASN A 69 12.58 10.23 -12.88
CA ASN A 69 13.43 9.23 -13.53
C ASN A 69 13.19 7.85 -12.91
N LEU A 70 13.20 7.78 -11.58
CA LEU A 70 12.97 6.52 -10.88
C LEU A 70 11.56 5.97 -11.14
N GLN A 71 10.55 6.87 -11.20
CA GLN A 71 9.20 6.47 -11.53
C GLN A 71 9.09 5.97 -12.98
N PHE A 72 9.74 6.64 -13.91
CA PHE A 72 9.79 6.19 -15.30
C PHE A 72 10.43 4.81 -15.42
N ASP A 73 11.59 4.60 -14.84
CA ASP A 73 12.32 3.33 -14.90
C ASP A 73 11.50 2.19 -14.28
N SER A 74 10.85 2.43 -13.14
CA SER A 74 9.99 1.43 -12.49
C SER A 74 8.75 1.11 -13.34
N THR A 75 8.14 2.11 -13.96
CA THR A 75 6.97 1.92 -14.83
C THR A 75 7.34 1.13 -16.08
N VAL A 76 8.48 1.45 -16.71
CA VAL A 76 9.00 0.70 -17.84
C VAL A 76 9.32 -0.74 -17.46
N GLY A 77 9.97 -0.94 -16.30
CA GLY A 77 10.24 -2.27 -15.77
C GLY A 77 8.97 -3.10 -15.53
N CYS A 78 7.93 -2.50 -14.95
CA CYS A 78 6.62 -3.14 -14.79
C CYS A 78 5.98 -3.50 -16.13
N ALA A 79 6.02 -2.58 -17.10
CA ALA A 79 5.46 -2.82 -18.43
C ALA A 79 6.16 -4.00 -19.14
N PHE A 80 7.49 -4.05 -19.07
CA PHE A 80 8.26 -5.19 -19.59
C PHE A 80 7.95 -6.49 -18.85
N GLY A 81 7.84 -6.46 -17.52
CA GLY A 81 7.46 -7.62 -16.72
C GLY A 81 6.10 -8.17 -17.11
N LEU A 82 5.09 -7.31 -17.27
CA LEU A 82 3.75 -7.70 -17.71
C LEU A 82 3.76 -8.24 -19.15
N LEU A 83 4.55 -7.63 -20.02
CA LEU A 83 4.71 -8.11 -21.40
C LEU A 83 5.29 -9.53 -21.42
N ILE A 84 6.35 -9.79 -20.66
CA ILE A 84 6.94 -11.12 -20.55
C ILE A 84 5.93 -12.12 -19.99
N LEU A 85 5.22 -11.74 -18.91
CA LEU A 85 4.19 -12.60 -18.31
C LEU A 85 3.05 -12.94 -19.29
N SER A 86 2.71 -12.04 -20.20
CA SER A 86 1.66 -12.26 -21.20
C SER A 86 2.02 -13.36 -22.22
N PHE A 87 3.32 -13.62 -22.42
CA PHE A 87 3.79 -14.70 -23.30
C PHE A 87 3.97 -16.05 -22.58
N LEU A 88 3.92 -16.07 -21.25
CA LEU A 88 4.03 -17.31 -20.51
C LEU A 88 2.68 -18.05 -20.52
N PRO A 89 2.65 -19.35 -20.88
CA PRO A 89 1.42 -20.14 -20.88
C PRO A 89 1.01 -20.51 -19.44
N LEU A 90 0.65 -19.52 -18.65
CA LEU A 90 0.18 -19.70 -17.28
C LEU A 90 -1.29 -20.16 -17.29
N LYS A 91 -1.52 -21.42 -17.68
CA LYS A 91 -2.85 -22.02 -17.75
C LYS A 91 -3.67 -21.97 -16.46
N SER A 92 -3.02 -21.71 -15.33
CA SER A 92 -3.65 -21.59 -14.00
C SER A 92 -4.12 -20.18 -13.65
N ILE A 93 -3.68 -19.17 -14.40
CA ILE A 93 -4.12 -17.79 -14.22
C ILE A 93 -5.01 -17.47 -15.42
N HIS A 94 -6.31 -17.30 -15.17
CA HIS A 94 -7.23 -16.78 -16.18
C HIS A 94 -6.86 -15.32 -16.43
N VAL A 95 -5.93 -15.10 -17.36
CA VAL A 95 -5.65 -13.75 -17.88
C VAL A 95 -6.57 -13.59 -19.08
N GLU A 96 -7.59 -12.77 -18.91
CA GLU A 96 -8.40 -12.39 -20.05
C GLU A 96 -7.53 -11.60 -21.05
N PRO A 97 -7.71 -11.84 -22.35
CA PRO A 97 -6.96 -11.10 -23.36
C PRO A 97 -7.28 -9.60 -23.23
N ILE A 98 -6.24 -8.78 -23.40
CA ILE A 98 -6.42 -7.32 -23.40
C ILE A 98 -7.35 -6.93 -24.55
N ASP A 99 -8.52 -6.41 -24.20
CA ASP A 99 -9.44 -5.86 -25.19
C ASP A 99 -8.96 -4.45 -25.59
N PHE A 100 -8.49 -4.34 -26.82
CA PHE A 100 -8.05 -3.06 -27.40
C PHE A 100 -9.20 -2.25 -28.02
N GLN A 101 -10.44 -2.74 -27.96
CA GLN A 101 -11.63 -2.05 -28.46
C GLN A 101 -12.58 -1.54 -27.35
N PRO A 102 -12.11 -1.06 -26.21
CA PRO A 102 -12.99 -0.52 -25.17
C PRO A 102 -13.66 0.76 -25.68
N THR A 103 -14.87 0.99 -25.22
CA THR A 103 -15.62 2.22 -25.51
C THR A 103 -14.90 3.46 -24.95
N LEU A 104 -15.08 4.61 -25.57
CA LEU A 104 -14.47 5.89 -25.15
C LEU A 104 -14.59 6.18 -23.63
N PRO A 105 -15.73 5.91 -22.93
CA PRO A 105 -15.82 6.12 -21.49
C PRO A 105 -14.80 5.27 -20.70
N VAL A 106 -14.56 4.01 -21.09
CA VAL A 106 -13.62 3.11 -20.42
C VAL A 106 -12.18 3.62 -20.56
N HIS A 107 -11.79 4.05 -21.76
CA HIS A 107 -10.48 4.66 -22.00
C HIS A 107 -10.28 5.93 -21.15
N GLY A 108 -11.32 6.75 -21.00
CA GLY A 108 -11.28 7.95 -20.18
C GLY A 108 -11.00 7.63 -18.72
N TRP A 109 -11.68 6.63 -18.15
CA TRP A 109 -11.45 6.17 -16.79
C TRP A 109 -10.07 5.54 -16.60
N LEU A 110 -9.59 4.75 -17.56
CA LEU A 110 -8.24 4.17 -17.53
C LEU A 110 -7.16 5.26 -17.60
N LEU A 111 -7.35 6.28 -18.43
CA LEU A 111 -6.43 7.42 -18.51
C LEU A 111 -6.41 8.20 -17.21
N LEU A 112 -7.57 8.47 -16.61
CA LEU A 112 -7.67 9.15 -15.33
C LEU A 112 -6.96 8.36 -14.22
N LEU A 113 -7.16 7.05 -14.16
CA LEU A 113 -6.48 6.15 -13.25
C LEU A 113 -4.95 6.19 -13.47
N ALA A 114 -4.50 6.14 -14.71
CA ALA A 114 -3.09 6.20 -15.04
C ALA A 114 -2.46 7.52 -14.59
N ILE A 115 -3.10 8.65 -14.84
CA ILE A 115 -2.57 9.97 -14.46
C ILE A 115 -2.62 10.17 -12.94
N LEU A 116 -3.78 9.99 -12.31
CA LEU A 116 -3.94 10.31 -10.90
C LEU A 116 -3.22 9.31 -9.99
N SER A 117 -3.38 8.03 -10.23
CA SER A 117 -2.82 7.01 -9.36
C SER A 117 -1.37 6.68 -9.73
N GLN A 118 -1.10 6.36 -11.00
CA GLN A 118 0.22 5.86 -11.39
C GLN A 118 1.24 6.99 -11.59
N VAL A 119 0.85 8.15 -12.09
CA VAL A 119 1.81 9.26 -12.25
C VAL A 119 1.86 10.09 -10.97
N ILE A 120 0.78 10.77 -10.60
CA ILE A 120 0.78 11.73 -9.48
C ILE A 120 1.00 11.01 -8.15
N GLY A 121 0.28 9.91 -7.89
CA GLY A 121 0.40 9.14 -6.65
C GLY A 121 1.80 8.60 -6.43
N TRP A 122 2.38 7.95 -7.44
CA TRP A 122 3.73 7.39 -7.33
C TRP A 122 4.84 8.45 -7.29
N LEU A 123 4.67 9.58 -8.00
CA LEU A 123 5.62 10.70 -7.86
C LEU A 123 5.62 11.27 -6.45
N ALA A 124 4.44 11.39 -5.82
CA ALA A 124 4.34 11.82 -4.44
C ALA A 124 5.03 10.83 -3.48
N ILE A 125 4.85 9.51 -3.68
CA ILE A 125 5.55 8.47 -2.92
C ILE A 125 7.06 8.55 -3.17
N ALA A 126 7.51 8.63 -4.41
CA ALA A 126 8.92 8.73 -4.78
C ALA A 126 9.60 9.94 -4.14
N TYR A 127 8.90 11.07 -4.10
CA TYR A 127 9.39 12.28 -3.47
C TYR A 127 9.49 12.15 -1.94
N SER A 128 8.49 11.52 -1.32
CA SER A 128 8.38 11.44 0.14
C SER A 128 9.25 10.34 0.75
N LEU A 129 9.42 9.22 0.06
CA LEU A 129 10.05 7.99 0.57
C LEU A 129 11.47 8.21 1.13
N PRO A 130 12.40 8.95 0.48
CA PRO A 130 13.73 9.21 1.02
C PRO A 130 13.77 10.28 2.13
N ARG A 131 12.69 11.07 2.27
CA ARG A 131 12.61 12.20 3.20
C ARG A 131 11.98 11.84 4.53
N LEU A 132 11.27 10.70 4.58
CA LEU A 132 10.58 10.23 5.77
C LEU A 132 11.22 8.93 6.28
N PRO A 133 11.23 8.70 7.61
CA PRO A 133 11.59 7.40 8.17
C PRO A 133 10.71 6.29 7.57
N ALA A 134 11.30 5.10 7.34
CA ALA A 134 10.60 3.99 6.70
C ALA A 134 9.33 3.59 7.44
N ALA A 135 9.36 3.64 8.77
CA ALA A 135 8.21 3.32 9.60
C ALA A 135 7.02 4.24 9.32
N TYR A 136 7.22 5.56 9.31
CA TYR A 136 6.13 6.53 9.03
C TYR A 136 5.57 6.37 7.62
N THR A 137 6.43 6.13 6.64
CA THR A 137 5.99 5.88 5.26
C THR A 137 5.14 4.62 5.16
N SER A 138 5.55 3.54 5.84
CA SER A 138 4.80 2.28 5.87
C SER A 138 3.42 2.47 6.52
N PHE A 139 3.33 3.19 7.64
CA PHE A 139 2.05 3.50 8.28
C PHE A 139 1.16 4.39 7.40
N ALA A 140 1.72 5.37 6.69
CA ALA A 140 0.96 6.19 5.74
C ALA A 140 0.36 5.33 4.60
N ILE A 141 1.10 4.34 4.11
CA ILE A 141 0.62 3.39 3.09
C ILE A 141 -0.53 2.52 3.63
N LEU A 142 -0.52 2.16 4.92
CA LEU A 142 -1.60 1.41 5.56
C LEU A 142 -2.94 2.16 5.61
N LEU A 143 -2.95 3.46 5.33
CA LEU A 143 -4.18 4.22 5.16
C LEU A 143 -4.96 3.80 3.90
N GLN A 144 -4.27 3.24 2.90
CA GLN A 144 -4.88 2.84 1.63
C GLN A 144 -6.06 1.88 1.79
N PRO A 145 -5.95 0.72 2.50
CA PRO A 145 -7.09 -0.19 2.65
C PRO A 145 -8.27 0.47 3.37
N THR A 146 -8.02 1.34 4.32
CA THR A 146 -9.08 2.09 5.01
C THR A 146 -9.80 3.05 4.06
N LEU A 147 -9.03 3.81 3.28
CA LEU A 147 -9.60 4.73 2.28
C LEU A 147 -10.34 3.97 1.17
N THR A 148 -9.87 2.78 0.78
CA THR A 148 -10.57 1.94 -0.20
C THR A 148 -11.97 1.58 0.28
N ILE A 149 -12.14 1.17 1.53
CA ILE A 149 -13.46 0.88 2.11
C ILE A 149 -14.33 2.14 2.14
N VAL A 150 -13.79 3.28 2.58
CA VAL A 150 -14.53 4.54 2.60
C VAL A 150 -15.04 4.91 1.20
N TRP A 151 -14.19 4.78 0.18
CA TRP A 151 -14.60 5.06 -1.20
C TRP A 151 -15.58 4.00 -1.74
N GLY A 152 -15.46 2.72 -1.34
CA GLY A 152 -16.42 1.68 -1.64
C GLY A 152 -17.83 2.02 -1.13
N ILE A 153 -17.91 2.49 0.12
CA ILE A 153 -19.18 2.97 0.71
C ILE A 153 -19.73 4.15 -0.07
N VAL A 154 -18.91 5.19 -0.30
CA VAL A 154 -19.36 6.46 -0.87
C VAL A 154 -19.70 6.35 -2.35
N LEU A 155 -18.87 5.67 -3.14
CA LEU A 155 -19.01 5.61 -4.60
C LEU A 155 -19.82 4.40 -5.09
N LEU A 156 -19.69 3.26 -4.40
CA LEU A 156 -20.28 2.00 -4.84
C LEU A 156 -21.47 1.59 -3.97
N SER A 157 -21.77 2.36 -2.91
CA SER A 157 -22.83 2.04 -1.93
C SER A 157 -22.63 0.66 -1.28
N GLU A 158 -21.38 0.25 -1.11
CA GLU A 158 -21.03 -0.99 -0.42
C GLU A 158 -21.36 -0.88 1.07
N ALA A 159 -21.84 -1.99 1.65
CA ALA A 159 -22.08 -2.10 3.09
C ALA A 159 -20.98 -2.96 3.71
N PRO A 160 -19.93 -2.36 4.32
CA PRO A 160 -18.89 -3.15 4.98
C PRO A 160 -19.48 -3.90 6.18
N SER A 161 -18.96 -5.10 6.43
CA SER A 161 -19.33 -5.86 7.62
C SER A 161 -18.87 -5.15 8.90
N ILE A 162 -19.46 -5.52 10.04
CA ILE A 162 -19.04 -5.01 11.34
C ILE A 162 -17.56 -5.33 11.60
N GLN A 163 -17.09 -6.49 11.15
CA GLN A 163 -15.69 -6.91 11.28
C GLN A 163 -14.77 -6.01 10.49
N GLN A 164 -15.12 -5.68 9.25
CA GLN A 164 -14.38 -4.74 8.42
C GLN A 164 -14.33 -3.34 9.03
N ALA A 165 -15.46 -2.87 9.59
CA ALA A 165 -15.50 -1.59 10.30
C ALA A 165 -14.57 -1.58 11.52
N ILE A 166 -14.58 -2.63 12.33
CA ILE A 166 -13.65 -2.77 13.47
C ILE A 166 -12.20 -2.78 12.98
N GLY A 167 -11.89 -3.53 11.93
CA GLY A 167 -10.56 -3.56 11.32
C GLY A 167 -10.07 -2.17 10.87
N MET A 168 -10.95 -1.39 10.24
CA MET A 168 -10.70 0.00 9.86
C MET A 168 -10.30 0.87 11.06
N PHE A 169 -11.09 0.82 12.14
CA PHE A 169 -10.82 1.60 13.35
C PHE A 169 -9.51 1.17 14.04
N LEU A 170 -9.17 -0.10 14.04
CA LEU A 170 -7.90 -0.59 14.57
C LEU A 170 -6.70 -0.04 13.78
N ILE A 171 -6.78 -0.03 12.45
CA ILE A 171 -5.72 0.52 11.58
C ILE A 171 -5.60 2.03 11.82
N LEU A 172 -6.71 2.78 11.75
CA LEU A 172 -6.69 4.22 11.98
C LEU A 172 -6.16 4.58 13.35
N GLY A 173 -6.62 3.89 14.40
CA GLY A 173 -6.14 4.09 15.77
C GLY A 173 -4.64 3.81 15.90
N SER A 174 -4.14 2.77 15.23
CA SER A 174 -2.70 2.46 15.21
C SER A 174 -1.89 3.53 14.49
N ILE A 175 -2.37 4.04 13.35
CA ILE A 175 -1.71 5.13 12.61
C ILE A 175 -1.62 6.39 13.47
N ILE A 176 -2.75 6.79 14.08
CA ILE A 176 -2.79 7.94 14.98
C ILE A 176 -1.85 7.72 16.18
N GLY A 177 -1.89 6.55 16.80
CA GLY A 177 -1.01 6.20 17.92
C GLY A 177 0.46 6.34 17.58
N VAL A 178 0.91 5.77 16.45
CA VAL A 178 2.30 5.88 16.00
C VAL A 178 2.67 7.32 15.67
N THR A 179 1.77 8.08 15.06
CA THR A 179 2.05 9.48 14.70
C THR A 179 2.18 10.37 15.93
N VAL A 180 1.29 10.22 16.90
CA VAL A 180 1.26 11.05 18.12
C VAL A 180 2.39 10.66 19.08
N TYR A 181 2.53 9.38 19.41
CA TYR A 181 3.52 8.92 20.39
C TYR A 181 4.92 8.80 19.81
N GLY A 182 5.05 8.50 18.52
CA GLY A 182 6.35 8.44 17.83
C GLY A 182 7.04 9.80 17.73
N SER A 183 6.27 10.90 17.65
CA SER A 183 6.83 12.26 17.68
C SER A 183 7.30 12.71 19.06
N VAL A 184 6.70 12.21 20.13
CA VAL A 184 7.07 12.55 21.52
C VAL A 184 8.43 11.96 21.89
N ASP A 185 8.70 10.71 21.50
CA ASP A 185 10.00 10.06 21.80
C ASP A 185 11.18 10.74 21.08
N SER A 186 10.99 11.17 19.83
CA SER A 186 12.05 11.86 19.09
C SER A 186 12.41 13.23 19.68
N SER A 187 11.47 13.91 20.31
CA SER A 187 11.72 15.20 20.98
C SER A 187 12.47 15.00 22.30
N THR A 188 12.17 13.96 23.07
CA THR A 188 12.82 13.65 24.34
C THR A 188 14.29 13.20 24.16
N GLU A 189 14.57 12.45 23.09
CA GLU A 189 15.92 11.99 22.77
C GLU A 189 16.81 13.14 22.29
N SER A 190 16.25 14.11 21.54
CA SER A 190 16.98 15.31 21.11
C SER A 190 17.28 16.28 22.26
N GLU A 191 16.45 16.32 23.30
CA GLU A 191 16.65 17.17 24.47
C GLU A 191 17.72 16.58 25.41
N ASN A 192 17.74 15.26 25.60
CA ASN A 192 18.77 14.58 26.37
C ASN A 192 20.17 14.63 25.73
N THR A 193 20.25 14.70 24.41
CA THR A 193 21.55 14.79 23.69
C THR A 193 22.14 16.20 23.72
N LYS A 194 21.33 17.23 23.99
CA LYS A 194 21.79 18.62 24.16
C LYS A 194 22.27 18.98 25.58
N VAL A 195 22.02 18.09 26.55
CA VAL A 195 22.39 18.32 27.97
C VAL A 195 23.70 17.61 28.35
N LEU A 196 24.28 16.82 27.44
CA LEU A 196 25.59 16.18 27.55
C LEU A 196 26.61 16.91 26.69
#